data_828010dcc4fd1bb77c644d7205c1c0e6
#
_entry.id   828010dcc4fd1bb77c644d7205c1c0e6
#
_cell.length_a   1.000
_cell.length_b   1.000
_cell.length_c   1.000
_cell.angle_alpha   90.00
_cell.angle_beta   90.00
_cell.angle_gamma   90.00
#
_symmetry.space_group_name_H-M   'P 1'
#
loop_
_entity.id
_entity.type
_entity.pdbx_description
1 polymer ?
#
loop_
_entity_poly.entity_id
_entity_poly.type
_entity_poly.pdbx_seq_one_letter_code
_entity_poly.pdbx_strand_id
1 'polypeptide(L)'
;VAAAVFGDASKVEYVPTTSKVRFTVLQSGEIDMLSRNTTWTLSRDVDLGLEFVGVNYYDGQGFMVPASLGVTSAMDLDGASVCIQVGTTTEMNLADYFSANGMSYEAVPVETNSEADAAYTAGRCDVYTTDASGLYASRAGYPDPSAHVVLPEIVSKEPLGPSVRHGDSAWADIVRWSLNAMIIGEEKGITSANVDEMKNSKDPEVLRLLGVNQVGDTGAGYGQWLNLSDDWAYNILQQVGNYSESFERHIGPNTPINIQRGLNALYKDGGILYAPPFR
;
A
#
# COMPACT_ATOMS: atom_id res chain seq x y z
N VAL A 1 12.92 2.93 -2.89
CA VAL A 1 13.46 3.01 -4.26
C VAL A 1 14.57 4.08 -4.34
N ALA A 2 14.31 5.36 -3.99
CA ALA A 2 15.31 6.43 -4.09
C ALA A 2 16.59 6.13 -3.29
N ALA A 3 16.48 5.61 -2.07
CA ALA A 3 17.62 5.17 -1.28
C ALA A 3 18.45 4.08 -1.98
N ALA A 4 17.79 3.15 -2.70
CA ALA A 4 18.47 2.10 -3.45
C ALA A 4 19.22 2.65 -4.68
N VAL A 5 18.57 3.54 -5.44
CA VAL A 5 19.08 4.04 -6.72
C VAL A 5 20.12 5.15 -6.55
N PHE A 6 19.88 6.07 -5.62
CA PHE A 6 20.69 7.28 -5.44
C PHE A 6 21.50 7.30 -4.15
N GLY A 7 21.36 6.28 -3.29
CA GLY A 7 21.93 6.30 -1.94
C GLY A 7 21.32 7.37 -1.02
N ASP A 8 20.18 7.96 -1.42
CA ASP A 8 19.53 9.07 -0.73
C ASP A 8 18.00 8.97 -0.88
N ALA A 9 17.31 8.69 0.22
CA ALA A 9 15.85 8.54 0.25
C ALA A 9 15.09 9.83 -0.06
N SER A 10 15.72 10.99 0.04
CA SER A 10 15.10 12.29 -0.22
C SER A 10 14.99 12.64 -1.71
N LYS A 11 15.70 11.91 -2.58
CA LYS A 11 15.70 12.16 -4.03
C LYS A 11 14.46 11.61 -4.72
N VAL A 12 13.31 12.18 -4.38
CA VAL A 12 12.01 11.84 -4.95
C VAL A 12 11.30 13.13 -5.35
N GLU A 13 10.80 13.16 -6.57
CA GLU A 13 9.83 14.16 -7.01
C GLU A 13 8.43 13.57 -6.92
N TYR A 14 7.54 14.25 -6.18
CA TYR A 14 6.17 13.79 -5.98
C TYR A 14 5.22 14.51 -6.94
N VAL A 15 4.52 13.74 -7.77
CA VAL A 15 3.48 14.23 -8.68
C VAL A 15 2.12 13.76 -8.16
N PRO A 16 1.32 14.60 -7.48
CA PRO A 16 0.01 14.22 -6.98
C PRO A 16 -0.95 13.87 -8.12
N THR A 17 -1.64 12.74 -8.01
CA THR A 17 -2.60 12.28 -9.01
C THR A 17 -3.95 11.93 -8.39
N THR A 18 -5.04 12.07 -9.13
CA THR A 18 -6.35 11.53 -8.77
C THR A 18 -6.50 10.08 -9.20
N SER A 19 -7.50 9.37 -8.70
CA SER A 19 -7.80 7.99 -9.12
C SER A 19 -8.10 7.90 -10.61
N LYS A 20 -8.70 8.94 -11.19
CA LYS A 20 -9.11 9.01 -12.59
C LYS A 20 -7.94 9.11 -13.57
N VAL A 21 -6.88 9.87 -13.22
CA VAL A 21 -5.78 10.20 -14.14
C VAL A 21 -4.48 9.44 -13.87
N ARG A 22 -4.32 8.79 -12.71
CA ARG A 22 -3.06 8.15 -12.28
C ARG A 22 -2.46 7.20 -13.31
N PHE A 23 -3.29 6.45 -14.02
CA PHE A 23 -2.81 5.48 -15.02
C PHE A 23 -2.29 6.19 -16.27
N THR A 24 -2.99 7.22 -16.74
CA THR A 24 -2.54 8.03 -17.88
C THR A 24 -1.21 8.73 -17.58
N VAL A 25 -1.05 9.26 -16.37
CA VAL A 25 0.18 9.92 -15.90
C VAL A 25 1.36 8.93 -15.86
N LEU A 26 1.13 7.68 -15.43
CA LEU A 26 2.16 6.64 -15.51
C LEU A 26 2.47 6.23 -16.96
N GLN A 27 1.44 6.00 -17.77
CA GLN A 27 1.60 5.57 -19.17
C GLN A 27 2.30 6.62 -20.04
N SER A 28 2.05 7.92 -19.80
CA SER A 28 2.71 9.03 -20.52
C SER A 28 4.19 9.21 -20.18
N GLY A 29 4.67 8.60 -19.08
CA GLY A 29 6.03 8.79 -18.60
C GLY A 29 6.23 10.06 -17.77
N GLU A 30 5.16 10.71 -17.35
CA GLU A 30 5.23 11.86 -16.42
C GLU A 30 5.72 11.44 -15.04
N ILE A 31 5.42 10.19 -14.64
CA ILE A 31 5.98 9.55 -13.45
C ILE A 31 6.65 8.21 -13.83
N ASP A 32 7.66 7.82 -13.08
CA ASP A 32 8.37 6.54 -13.28
C ASP A 32 7.72 5.39 -12.52
N MET A 33 7.05 5.70 -11.43
CA MET A 33 6.37 4.73 -10.57
C MET A 33 5.09 5.33 -10.03
N LEU A 34 4.00 4.57 -10.10
CA LEU A 34 2.76 4.89 -9.41
C LEU A 34 2.77 4.22 -8.04
N SER A 35 2.83 5.02 -6.99
CA SER A 35 2.79 4.58 -5.59
C SER A 35 1.68 5.31 -4.85
N ARG A 36 0.48 4.74 -4.97
CA ARG A 36 -0.69 5.13 -4.16
C ARG A 36 -1.55 3.88 -3.95
N ASN A 37 -2.69 4.00 -3.27
CA ASN A 37 -3.63 2.89 -3.06
C ASN A 37 -4.21 2.40 -4.41
N THR A 38 -3.46 1.57 -5.09
CA THR A 38 -3.79 1.05 -6.42
C THR A 38 -3.88 -0.46 -6.37
N THR A 39 -5.10 -0.96 -6.51
CA THR A 39 -5.39 -2.39 -6.48
C THR A 39 -4.85 -3.08 -7.72
N TRP A 40 -4.12 -4.14 -7.55
CA TRP A 40 -3.70 -5.03 -8.62
C TRP A 40 -4.90 -5.82 -9.14
N THR A 41 -5.33 -5.54 -10.36
CA THR A 41 -6.41 -6.23 -11.05
C THR A 41 -5.97 -6.68 -12.43
N LEU A 42 -6.64 -7.72 -12.97
CA LEU A 42 -6.36 -8.23 -14.31
C LEU A 42 -6.43 -7.12 -15.38
N SER A 43 -7.47 -6.28 -15.32
CA SER A 43 -7.63 -5.19 -16.30
C SER A 43 -6.51 -4.16 -16.22
N ARG A 44 -6.10 -3.77 -15.02
CA ARG A 44 -5.02 -2.79 -14.84
C ARG A 44 -3.67 -3.35 -15.27
N ASP A 45 -3.42 -4.60 -14.93
CA ASP A 45 -2.17 -5.29 -15.26
C ASP A 45 -2.06 -5.55 -16.77
N VAL A 46 -3.04 -6.21 -17.37
CA VAL A 46 -2.98 -6.71 -18.73
C VAL A 46 -3.50 -5.69 -19.75
N ASP A 47 -4.69 -5.12 -19.53
CA ASP A 47 -5.34 -4.23 -20.51
C ASP A 47 -4.73 -2.82 -20.49
N LEU A 48 -4.47 -2.26 -19.32
CA LEU A 48 -3.80 -0.97 -19.21
C LEU A 48 -2.27 -1.05 -19.32
N GLY A 49 -1.69 -2.24 -19.32
CA GLY A 49 -0.25 -2.43 -19.46
C GLY A 49 0.57 -1.89 -18.29
N LEU A 50 0.11 -2.14 -17.09
CA LEU A 50 0.79 -1.73 -15.85
C LEU A 50 1.46 -2.94 -15.20
N GLU A 51 2.76 -2.91 -15.05
CA GLU A 51 3.51 -3.93 -14.30
C GLU A 51 3.36 -3.67 -12.79
N PHE A 52 2.56 -4.49 -12.11
CA PHE A 52 2.53 -4.49 -10.65
C PHE A 52 3.71 -5.28 -10.10
N VAL A 53 4.51 -4.66 -9.26
CA VAL A 53 5.78 -5.21 -8.81
C VAL A 53 5.73 -5.90 -7.45
N GLY A 54 4.55 -5.99 -6.85
CA GLY A 54 4.30 -6.64 -5.58
C GLY A 54 3.12 -6.01 -4.86
N VAL A 55 2.73 -6.62 -3.76
CA VAL A 55 1.69 -6.07 -2.88
C VAL A 55 2.37 -5.50 -1.65
N ASN A 56 2.23 -4.19 -1.44
CA ASN A 56 2.76 -3.53 -0.26
C ASN A 56 1.73 -3.35 0.85
N TYR A 57 0.44 -3.56 0.56
CA TYR A 57 -0.62 -3.55 1.56
C TYR A 57 -1.82 -4.38 1.09
N TYR A 58 -2.23 -5.35 1.90
CA TYR A 58 -3.46 -6.12 1.68
C TYR A 58 -4.61 -5.43 2.38
N ASP A 59 -5.51 -4.86 1.58
CA ASP A 59 -6.68 -4.12 2.02
C ASP A 59 -7.98 -4.78 1.55
N GLY A 60 -9.07 -4.14 1.82
CA GLY A 60 -10.40 -4.46 1.33
C GLY A 60 -11.31 -3.26 1.46
N GLN A 61 -12.35 -3.22 0.64
CA GLN A 61 -13.36 -2.16 0.70
C GLN A 61 -14.24 -2.31 1.93
N GLY A 62 -14.46 -1.20 2.63
CA GLY A 62 -15.37 -1.09 3.77
C GLY A 62 -16.40 0.02 3.60
N PHE A 63 -17.18 0.23 4.65
CA PHE A 63 -18.19 1.29 4.73
C PHE A 63 -18.01 2.06 6.03
N MET A 64 -18.10 3.37 5.97
CA MET A 64 -18.14 4.25 7.15
C MET A 64 -19.45 5.00 7.19
N VAL A 65 -20.05 5.06 8.38
CA VAL A 65 -21.34 5.71 8.65
C VAL A 65 -21.24 6.60 9.88
N PRO A 66 -22.07 7.64 10.00
CA PRO A 66 -22.25 8.36 11.26
C PRO A 66 -22.78 7.41 12.34
N ALA A 67 -22.17 7.43 13.54
CA ALA A 67 -22.62 6.62 14.67
C ALA A 67 -24.08 6.89 15.06
N SER A 68 -24.59 8.11 14.78
CA SER A 68 -25.98 8.50 15.03
C SER A 68 -27.01 7.74 14.19
N LEU A 69 -26.59 7.10 13.08
CA LEU A 69 -27.50 6.26 12.28
C LEU A 69 -27.82 4.92 12.97
N GLY A 70 -27.01 4.49 13.94
CA GLY A 70 -27.24 3.22 14.65
C GLY A 70 -27.07 1.97 13.80
N VAL A 71 -26.49 2.09 12.60
CA VAL A 71 -26.19 0.98 11.67
C VAL A 71 -25.00 0.19 12.20
N THR A 72 -25.08 -1.13 12.15
CA THR A 72 -24.05 -2.04 12.66
C THR A 72 -23.56 -3.03 11.62
N SER A 73 -24.23 -3.13 10.47
CA SER A 73 -23.89 -4.03 9.38
C SER A 73 -24.07 -3.34 8.02
N ALA A 74 -23.24 -3.72 7.06
CA ALA A 74 -23.41 -3.29 5.68
C ALA A 74 -24.74 -3.75 5.05
N MET A 75 -25.36 -4.79 5.61
CA MET A 75 -26.71 -5.24 5.19
C MET A 75 -27.82 -4.28 5.58
N ASP A 76 -27.58 -3.36 6.49
CA ASP A 76 -28.55 -2.33 6.91
C ASP A 76 -28.53 -1.10 5.98
N LEU A 77 -27.69 -1.09 4.93
CA LEU A 77 -27.46 0.06 4.05
C LEU A 77 -28.38 0.10 2.82
N ASP A 78 -29.43 -0.74 2.74
CA ASP A 78 -30.36 -0.72 1.61
C ASP A 78 -31.05 0.66 1.47
N GLY A 79 -30.97 1.24 0.26
CA GLY A 79 -31.51 2.55 -0.05
C GLY A 79 -30.66 3.75 0.38
N ALA A 80 -29.49 3.51 0.99
CA ALA A 80 -28.64 4.58 1.47
C ALA A 80 -27.99 5.39 0.33
N SER A 81 -27.70 6.67 0.60
CA SER A 81 -26.84 7.49 -0.26
C SER A 81 -25.38 7.24 0.06
N VAL A 82 -24.55 6.93 -0.98
CA VAL A 82 -23.17 6.47 -0.82
C VAL A 82 -22.20 7.38 -1.56
N CYS A 83 -21.32 8.06 -0.83
CA CYS A 83 -20.19 8.77 -1.41
C CYS A 83 -19.17 7.77 -1.94
N ILE A 84 -18.88 7.87 -3.24
CA ILE A 84 -17.97 6.96 -3.95
C ILE A 84 -17.04 7.72 -4.90
N GLN A 85 -15.77 7.39 -4.87
CA GLN A 85 -14.78 7.99 -5.76
C GLN A 85 -14.78 7.28 -7.12
N VAL A 86 -14.97 8.06 -8.19
CA VAL A 86 -15.00 7.55 -9.57
C VAL A 86 -13.62 7.03 -10.03
N GLY A 87 -13.61 6.06 -10.95
CA GLY A 87 -12.40 5.46 -11.50
C GLY A 87 -11.67 4.52 -10.54
N THR A 88 -12.39 3.95 -9.59
CA THR A 88 -11.87 3.03 -8.58
C THR A 88 -12.46 1.63 -8.72
N THR A 89 -11.79 0.62 -8.15
CA THR A 89 -12.36 -0.73 -7.96
C THR A 89 -13.57 -0.67 -7.03
N THR A 90 -13.53 0.23 -6.05
CA THR A 90 -14.59 0.36 -5.05
C THR A 90 -15.93 0.79 -5.65
N GLU A 91 -15.92 1.55 -6.76
CA GLU A 91 -17.13 1.90 -7.50
C GLU A 91 -17.83 0.64 -8.09
N MET A 92 -17.04 -0.25 -8.70
CA MET A 92 -17.57 -1.51 -9.25
C MET A 92 -17.99 -2.48 -8.14
N ASN A 93 -17.17 -2.65 -7.12
CA ASN A 93 -17.45 -3.54 -6.01
C ASN A 93 -18.72 -3.12 -5.23
N LEU A 94 -18.97 -1.82 -5.11
CA LEU A 94 -20.19 -1.30 -4.49
C LEU A 94 -21.42 -1.80 -5.25
N ALA A 95 -21.44 -1.65 -6.58
CA ALA A 95 -22.53 -2.09 -7.43
C ALA A 95 -22.75 -3.61 -7.33
N ASP A 96 -21.65 -4.38 -7.38
CA ASP A 96 -21.69 -5.84 -7.28
C ASP A 96 -22.22 -6.30 -5.92
N TYR A 97 -21.72 -5.72 -4.82
CA TYR A 97 -22.13 -6.10 -3.47
C TYR A 97 -23.61 -5.83 -3.22
N PHE A 98 -24.11 -4.63 -3.58
CA PHE A 98 -25.51 -4.28 -3.41
C PHE A 98 -26.41 -5.14 -4.28
N SER A 99 -26.06 -5.34 -5.55
CA SER A 99 -26.80 -6.22 -6.47
C SER A 99 -26.86 -7.66 -5.96
N ALA A 100 -25.75 -8.23 -5.51
CA ALA A 100 -25.68 -9.60 -5.01
C ALA A 100 -26.54 -9.82 -3.76
N ASN A 101 -26.77 -8.79 -2.97
CA ASN A 101 -27.57 -8.84 -1.76
C ASN A 101 -29.02 -8.33 -1.96
N GLY A 102 -29.41 -8.01 -3.19
CA GLY A 102 -30.76 -7.51 -3.50
C GLY A 102 -31.05 -6.12 -2.92
N MET A 103 -30.00 -5.34 -2.67
CA MET A 103 -30.06 -3.99 -2.13
C MET A 103 -29.92 -2.93 -3.23
N SER A 104 -30.40 -1.73 -2.94
CA SER A 104 -30.27 -0.53 -3.76
C SER A 104 -29.45 0.54 -3.04
N TYR A 105 -28.90 1.48 -3.78
CA TYR A 105 -28.22 2.65 -3.22
C TYR A 105 -28.34 3.86 -4.17
N GLU A 106 -28.16 5.06 -3.62
CA GLU A 106 -28.00 6.28 -4.39
C GLU A 106 -26.52 6.68 -4.43
N ALA A 107 -25.91 6.66 -5.62
CA ALA A 107 -24.53 7.04 -5.79
C ALA A 107 -24.34 8.56 -5.69
N VAL A 108 -23.39 9.00 -4.85
CA VAL A 108 -22.90 10.39 -4.77
C VAL A 108 -21.44 10.38 -5.26
N PRO A 109 -21.23 10.49 -6.59
CA PRO A 109 -19.89 10.38 -7.17
C PRO A 109 -19.06 11.63 -6.88
N VAL A 110 -17.75 11.41 -6.58
CA VAL A 110 -16.76 12.45 -6.34
C VAL A 110 -15.46 12.10 -7.06
N GLU A 111 -14.60 13.09 -7.31
CA GLU A 111 -13.33 12.85 -8.01
C GLU A 111 -12.14 12.63 -7.05
N THR A 112 -12.19 13.18 -5.85
CA THR A 112 -11.10 13.14 -4.87
C THR A 112 -11.55 12.65 -3.50
N ASN A 113 -10.61 12.13 -2.69
CA ASN A 113 -10.89 11.77 -1.30
C ASN A 113 -11.36 12.98 -0.48
N SER A 114 -10.75 14.14 -0.71
CA SER A 114 -11.13 15.38 0.00
C SER A 114 -12.59 15.79 -0.31
N GLU A 115 -13.04 15.58 -1.53
CA GLU A 115 -14.44 15.79 -1.89
C GLU A 115 -15.36 14.77 -1.24
N ALA A 116 -14.92 13.49 -1.14
CA ALA A 116 -15.67 12.46 -0.43
C ALA A 116 -15.82 12.80 1.05
N ASP A 117 -14.72 13.16 1.71
CA ASP A 117 -14.71 13.59 3.11
C ASP A 117 -15.62 14.80 3.35
N ALA A 118 -15.54 15.82 2.47
CA ALA A 118 -16.37 17.01 2.56
C ALA A 118 -17.86 16.71 2.31
N ALA A 119 -18.17 15.83 1.35
CA ALA A 119 -19.54 15.44 1.06
C ALA A 119 -20.16 14.64 2.22
N TYR A 120 -19.41 13.66 2.73
CA TYR A 120 -19.84 12.81 3.83
C TYR A 120 -20.01 13.60 5.13
N THR A 121 -19.04 14.41 5.54
CA THR A 121 -19.12 15.21 6.76
C THR A 121 -20.18 16.31 6.70
N ALA A 122 -20.52 16.78 5.49
CA ALA A 122 -21.65 17.70 5.26
C ALA A 122 -23.02 17.01 5.21
N GLY A 123 -23.09 15.67 5.35
CA GLY A 123 -24.34 14.90 5.29
C GLY A 123 -24.95 14.83 3.90
N ARG A 124 -24.17 14.97 2.83
CA ARG A 124 -24.65 14.80 1.45
C ARG A 124 -24.75 13.34 1.04
N CYS A 125 -24.14 12.45 1.78
CA CYS A 125 -24.30 11.01 1.70
C CYS A 125 -24.31 10.41 3.12
N ASP A 126 -25.06 9.32 3.29
CA ASP A 126 -25.20 8.60 4.55
C ASP A 126 -23.98 7.71 4.81
N VAL A 127 -23.35 7.25 3.74
CA VAL A 127 -22.26 6.29 3.75
C VAL A 127 -21.07 6.81 2.95
N TYR A 128 -19.87 6.63 3.48
CA TYR A 128 -18.64 6.75 2.70
C TYR A 128 -18.01 5.38 2.50
N THR A 129 -17.68 5.01 1.27
CA THR A 129 -17.03 3.75 0.94
C THR A 129 -15.75 3.95 0.15
N THR A 130 -14.69 3.29 0.59
CA THR A 130 -13.38 3.17 -0.05
C THR A 130 -12.61 2.02 0.62
N ASP A 131 -11.31 1.88 0.36
CA ASP A 131 -10.43 0.98 1.09
C ASP A 131 -10.57 1.21 2.61
N ALA A 132 -10.63 0.15 3.40
CA ALA A 132 -10.82 0.26 4.85
C ALA A 132 -9.70 1.08 5.51
N SER A 133 -8.46 0.94 5.05
CA SER A 133 -7.35 1.77 5.54
C SER A 133 -7.59 3.25 5.28
N GLY A 134 -8.15 3.59 4.12
CA GLY A 134 -8.56 4.94 3.76
C GLY A 134 -9.66 5.48 4.68
N LEU A 135 -10.68 4.66 5.00
CA LEU A 135 -11.74 5.04 5.93
C LEU A 135 -11.19 5.32 7.35
N TYR A 136 -10.28 4.48 7.83
CA TYR A 136 -9.64 4.72 9.13
C TYR A 136 -8.80 6.00 9.12
N ALA A 137 -8.09 6.28 8.01
CA ALA A 137 -7.29 7.48 7.86
C ALA A 137 -8.18 8.75 7.83
N SER A 138 -9.26 8.75 7.04
CA SER A 138 -10.23 9.84 6.98
C SER A 138 -10.85 10.09 8.36
N ARG A 139 -11.34 9.02 9.01
CA ARG A 139 -11.91 9.10 10.35
C ARG A 139 -10.96 9.73 11.37
N ALA A 140 -9.69 9.33 11.35
CA ALA A 140 -8.67 9.87 12.25
C ALA A 140 -8.43 11.37 12.06
N GLY A 141 -8.72 11.91 10.87
CA GLY A 141 -8.60 13.33 10.54
C GLY A 141 -9.85 14.16 10.88
N TYR A 142 -10.97 13.54 11.26
CA TYR A 142 -12.19 14.28 11.58
C TYR A 142 -12.12 14.92 12.98
N PRO A 143 -12.86 16.04 13.20
CA PRO A 143 -12.90 16.71 14.50
C PRO A 143 -13.36 15.81 15.66
N ASP A 144 -14.29 14.90 15.38
CA ASP A 144 -14.73 13.86 16.32
C ASP A 144 -14.72 12.48 15.64
N PRO A 145 -13.61 11.75 15.69
CA PRO A 145 -13.51 10.41 15.12
C PRO A 145 -14.52 9.41 15.72
N SER A 146 -14.96 9.62 16.96
CA SER A 146 -15.91 8.73 17.65
C SER A 146 -17.35 8.86 17.13
N ALA A 147 -17.66 9.94 16.44
CA ALA A 147 -18.94 10.15 15.77
C ALA A 147 -19.11 9.32 14.50
N HIS A 148 -18.08 8.56 14.09
CA HIS A 148 -18.08 7.79 12.84
C HIS A 148 -17.66 6.35 13.11
N VAL A 149 -18.38 5.41 12.49
CA VAL A 149 -18.14 3.96 12.63
C VAL A 149 -17.74 3.40 11.27
N VAL A 150 -16.60 2.72 11.21
CA VAL A 150 -16.27 1.84 10.08
C VAL A 150 -16.90 0.49 10.38
N LEU A 151 -17.80 0.03 9.48
CA LEU A 151 -18.51 -1.23 9.65
C LEU A 151 -17.56 -2.44 9.55
N PRO A 152 -17.91 -3.57 10.15
CA PRO A 152 -17.00 -4.72 10.25
C PRO A 152 -16.83 -5.47 8.93
N GLU A 153 -17.75 -5.34 7.98
CA GLU A 153 -17.70 -6.06 6.72
C GLU A 153 -16.63 -5.51 5.78
N ILE A 154 -15.85 -6.42 5.23
CA ILE A 154 -14.93 -6.18 4.11
C ILE A 154 -15.51 -6.87 2.89
N VAL A 155 -15.86 -6.09 1.87
CA VAL A 155 -16.67 -6.58 0.74
C VAL A 155 -15.85 -6.88 -0.52
N SER A 156 -14.55 -6.62 -0.49
CA SER A 156 -13.65 -6.94 -1.62
C SER A 156 -12.25 -7.34 -1.16
N LYS A 157 -11.44 -7.78 -2.12
CA LYS A 157 -9.99 -7.93 -1.96
C LYS A 157 -9.30 -6.78 -2.69
N GLU A 158 -8.52 -5.99 -1.96
CA GLU A 158 -7.76 -4.88 -2.51
C GLU A 158 -6.25 -5.10 -2.24
N PRO A 159 -5.57 -5.95 -3.05
CA PRO A 159 -4.11 -6.08 -2.98
C PRO A 159 -3.48 -4.82 -3.59
N LEU A 160 -3.07 -3.89 -2.73
CA LEU A 160 -2.50 -2.61 -3.14
C LEU A 160 -1.01 -2.77 -3.41
N GLY A 161 -0.54 -2.21 -4.51
CA GLY A 161 0.87 -2.31 -4.87
C GLY A 161 1.36 -1.19 -5.77
N PRO A 162 2.67 -0.91 -5.73
CA PRO A 162 3.30 -0.02 -6.68
C PRO A 162 3.29 -0.64 -8.08
N SER A 163 3.12 0.21 -9.08
CA SER A 163 3.18 -0.21 -10.47
C SER A 163 4.08 0.69 -11.30
N VAL A 164 4.65 0.10 -12.34
CA VAL A 164 5.51 0.75 -13.34
C VAL A 164 4.95 0.49 -14.74
N ARG A 165 5.51 1.09 -15.77
CA ARG A 165 5.13 0.80 -17.16
C ARG A 165 5.62 -0.58 -17.58
N HIS A 166 4.86 -1.28 -18.41
CA HIS A 166 5.36 -2.48 -19.09
C HIS A 166 6.58 -2.17 -19.97
N GLY A 167 7.44 -3.15 -20.12
CA GLY A 167 8.58 -3.12 -21.07
C GLY A 167 9.91 -2.67 -20.46
N ASP A 168 9.92 -2.24 -19.22
CA ASP A 168 11.14 -1.96 -18.45
C ASP A 168 11.26 -2.92 -17.27
N SER A 169 11.64 -4.15 -17.56
CA SER A 169 11.80 -5.20 -16.54
C SER A 169 12.92 -4.88 -15.53
N ALA A 170 13.95 -4.16 -15.95
CA ALA A 170 15.02 -3.78 -15.04
C ALA A 170 14.53 -2.78 -13.98
N TRP A 171 13.73 -1.80 -14.38
CA TRP A 171 13.11 -0.88 -13.44
C TRP A 171 12.08 -1.57 -12.54
N ALA A 172 11.26 -2.46 -13.12
CA ALA A 172 10.30 -3.27 -12.36
C ALA A 172 11.01 -4.10 -11.27
N ASP A 173 12.15 -4.70 -11.59
CA ASP A 173 12.95 -5.46 -10.63
C ASP A 173 13.52 -4.58 -9.51
N ILE A 174 14.02 -3.38 -9.82
CA ILE A 174 14.51 -2.45 -8.80
C ILE A 174 13.37 -2.09 -7.81
N VAL A 175 12.20 -1.76 -8.31
CA VAL A 175 11.05 -1.40 -7.44
C VAL A 175 10.58 -2.60 -6.63
N ARG A 176 10.47 -3.78 -7.24
CA ARG A 176 10.08 -5.06 -6.61
C ARG A 176 11.03 -5.43 -5.48
N TRP A 177 12.33 -5.42 -5.77
CA TRP A 177 13.33 -5.81 -4.77
C TRP A 177 13.55 -4.75 -3.70
N SER A 178 13.25 -3.48 -3.97
CA SER A 178 13.20 -2.46 -2.93
C SER A 178 12.13 -2.77 -1.87
N LEU A 179 10.93 -3.20 -2.28
CA LEU A 179 9.88 -3.66 -1.36
C LEU A 179 10.29 -4.94 -0.64
N ASN A 180 10.82 -5.94 -1.38
CA ASN A 180 11.24 -7.20 -0.80
C ASN A 180 12.37 -7.01 0.23
N ALA A 181 13.30 -6.10 0.00
CA ALA A 181 14.37 -5.80 0.97
C ALA A 181 13.81 -5.32 2.31
N MET A 182 12.74 -4.53 2.29
CA MET A 182 12.08 -4.07 3.53
C MET A 182 11.38 -5.24 4.26
N ILE A 183 10.72 -6.15 3.52
CA ILE A 183 10.06 -7.33 4.09
C ILE A 183 11.11 -8.30 4.65
N ILE A 184 12.19 -8.60 3.91
CA ILE A 184 13.28 -9.45 4.38
C ILE A 184 13.98 -8.81 5.59
N GLY A 185 14.15 -7.49 5.59
CA GLY A 185 14.69 -6.76 6.75
C GLY A 185 13.87 -7.04 8.02
N GLU A 186 12.54 -7.01 7.92
CA GLU A 186 11.66 -7.36 9.04
C GLU A 186 11.80 -8.85 9.42
N GLU A 187 11.81 -9.77 8.46
CA GLU A 187 11.98 -11.20 8.70
C GLU A 187 13.26 -11.54 9.45
N LYS A 188 14.33 -10.79 9.16
CA LYS A 188 15.66 -10.96 9.76
C LYS A 188 15.91 -10.08 10.99
N GLY A 189 14.92 -9.29 11.41
CA GLY A 189 15.03 -8.38 12.55
C GLY A 189 16.02 -7.22 12.33
N ILE A 190 16.24 -6.84 11.07
CA ILE A 190 17.07 -5.70 10.71
C ILE A 190 16.20 -4.46 10.75
N THR A 191 16.61 -3.46 11.52
CA THR A 191 15.93 -2.17 11.67
C THR A 191 16.85 -1.02 11.29
N SER A 192 16.30 0.17 11.10
CA SER A 192 17.11 1.37 10.87
C SER A 192 18.10 1.65 12.03
N ALA A 193 17.75 1.22 13.24
CA ALA A 193 18.58 1.42 14.43
C ALA A 193 19.74 0.43 14.56
N ASN A 194 19.60 -0.81 14.03
CA ASN A 194 20.60 -1.86 14.22
C ASN A 194 21.34 -2.27 12.92
N VAL A 195 20.97 -1.70 11.78
CA VAL A 195 21.47 -2.12 10.46
C VAL A 195 23.01 -2.11 10.38
N ASP A 196 23.69 -1.17 11.03
CA ASP A 196 25.14 -1.10 11.06
C ASP A 196 25.76 -2.27 11.85
N GLU A 197 25.16 -2.63 12.98
CA GLU A 197 25.59 -3.79 13.79
C GLU A 197 25.39 -5.09 13.00
N MET A 198 24.28 -5.18 12.25
CA MET A 198 23.90 -6.38 11.48
C MET A 198 24.87 -6.68 10.34
N LYS A 199 25.75 -5.75 9.92
CA LYS A 199 26.88 -6.02 9.02
C LYS A 199 27.91 -7.00 9.61
N ASN A 200 27.87 -7.23 10.92
CA ASN A 200 28.70 -8.21 11.61
C ASN A 200 27.94 -9.52 11.91
N SER A 201 26.79 -9.73 11.31
CA SER A 201 25.96 -10.93 11.50
C SER A 201 26.71 -12.20 11.07
N LYS A 202 26.33 -13.32 11.67
CA LYS A 202 26.76 -14.66 11.24
C LYS A 202 25.82 -15.29 10.21
N ASP A 203 24.65 -14.65 9.94
CA ASP A 203 23.71 -15.11 8.94
C ASP A 203 24.19 -14.66 7.54
N PRO A 204 24.54 -15.60 6.65
CA PRO A 204 25.02 -15.26 5.31
C PRO A 204 23.99 -14.49 4.47
N GLU A 205 22.70 -14.69 4.70
CA GLU A 205 21.64 -13.98 3.98
C GLU A 205 21.58 -12.51 4.40
N VAL A 206 21.74 -12.22 5.69
CA VAL A 206 21.85 -10.86 6.20
C VAL A 206 23.05 -10.15 5.60
N LEU A 207 24.23 -10.82 5.58
CA LEU A 207 25.44 -10.23 5.01
C LEU A 207 25.27 -9.90 3.52
N ARG A 208 24.67 -10.83 2.75
CA ARG A 208 24.38 -10.57 1.32
C ARG A 208 23.40 -9.41 1.15
N LEU A 209 22.31 -9.36 1.93
CA LEU A 209 21.33 -8.28 1.86
C LEU A 209 21.98 -6.91 2.15
N LEU A 210 22.89 -6.85 3.10
CA LEU A 210 23.58 -5.62 3.49
C LEU A 210 24.82 -5.28 2.64
N GLY A 211 25.08 -6.03 1.58
CA GLY A 211 26.21 -5.79 0.67
C GLY A 211 27.57 -6.13 1.26
N VAL A 212 27.62 -6.98 2.29
CA VAL A 212 28.88 -7.41 2.90
C VAL A 212 29.42 -8.63 2.16
N ASN A 213 30.53 -8.46 1.45
CA ASN A 213 31.18 -9.54 0.73
C ASN A 213 31.72 -10.61 1.71
N GLN A 214 31.44 -11.87 1.40
CA GLN A 214 31.94 -13.01 2.17
C GLN A 214 33.19 -13.59 1.54
N VAL A 215 34.04 -14.21 2.38
CA VAL A 215 35.20 -14.96 1.90
C VAL A 215 34.74 -16.12 1.03
N GLY A 216 35.14 -16.11 -0.25
CA GLY A 216 34.73 -17.11 -1.25
C GLY A 216 33.67 -16.63 -2.25
N ASP A 217 33.08 -15.44 -2.06
CA ASP A 217 32.29 -14.80 -3.08
C ASP A 217 33.17 -14.39 -4.28
N THR A 218 32.60 -14.51 -5.47
CA THR A 218 33.33 -14.24 -6.74
C THR A 218 33.58 -12.75 -6.98
N GLY A 219 33.48 -11.92 -5.96
CA GLY A 219 33.79 -10.49 -5.98
C GLY A 219 32.73 -9.58 -6.57
N ALA A 220 31.60 -10.15 -6.96
CA ALA A 220 30.46 -9.40 -7.49
C ALA A 220 29.29 -9.50 -6.51
N GLY A 221 28.90 -8.39 -5.92
CA GLY A 221 27.74 -8.31 -5.04
C GLY A 221 26.40 -8.38 -5.81
N TYR A 222 25.32 -8.54 -5.09
CA TYR A 222 23.98 -8.68 -5.67
C TYR A 222 23.44 -7.38 -6.28
N GLY A 223 24.03 -6.22 -5.96
CA GLY A 223 23.67 -4.93 -6.54
C GLY A 223 23.88 -4.89 -8.05
N GLN A 224 24.94 -5.53 -8.56
CA GLN A 224 25.24 -5.57 -10.00
C GLN A 224 24.09 -6.16 -10.84
N TRP A 225 23.28 -7.08 -10.31
CA TRP A 225 22.16 -7.69 -11.03
C TRP A 225 21.01 -6.69 -11.26
N LEU A 226 20.95 -5.66 -10.43
CA LEU A 226 20.02 -4.56 -10.54
C LEU A 226 20.67 -3.30 -11.15
N ASN A 227 21.94 -3.37 -11.56
CA ASN A 227 22.75 -2.20 -11.94
C ASN A 227 22.84 -1.14 -10.84
N LEU A 228 22.86 -1.57 -9.58
CA LEU A 228 22.97 -0.74 -8.40
C LEU A 228 24.29 -1.03 -7.65
N SER A 229 24.64 -0.19 -6.68
CA SER A 229 25.69 -0.48 -5.72
C SER A 229 25.31 -1.65 -4.81
N ASP A 230 26.30 -2.38 -4.26
CA ASP A 230 26.04 -3.54 -3.43
C ASP A 230 25.34 -3.21 -2.11
N ASP A 231 25.44 -1.96 -1.65
CA ASP A 231 24.79 -1.43 -0.45
C ASP A 231 23.36 -0.90 -0.67
N TRP A 232 22.76 -1.15 -1.84
CA TRP A 232 21.43 -0.65 -2.17
C TRP A 232 20.36 -0.99 -1.12
N ALA A 233 20.32 -2.23 -0.64
CA ALA A 233 19.35 -2.67 0.36
C ALA A 233 19.70 -2.14 1.77
N TYR A 234 21.01 -2.04 2.10
CA TYR A 234 21.46 -1.36 3.31
C TYR A 234 20.96 0.08 3.34
N ASN A 235 21.09 0.83 2.23
CA ASN A 235 20.63 2.22 2.13
C ASN A 235 19.14 2.35 2.37
N ILE A 236 18.33 1.39 1.89
CA ILE A 236 16.89 1.34 2.19
C ILE A 236 16.67 1.17 3.69
N LEU A 237 17.26 0.13 4.29
CA LEU A 237 17.03 -0.22 5.68
C LEU A 237 17.56 0.83 6.64
N GLN A 238 18.68 1.47 6.31
CA GLN A 238 19.24 2.56 7.12
C GLN A 238 18.36 3.82 7.12
N GLN A 239 17.89 4.25 5.93
CA GLN A 239 17.25 5.56 5.78
C GLN A 239 15.73 5.49 5.93
N VAL A 240 15.12 4.37 5.57
CA VAL A 240 13.67 4.19 5.55
C VAL A 240 13.22 3.22 6.64
N GLY A 241 14.05 2.23 6.95
CA GLY A 241 13.73 1.13 7.85
C GLY A 241 13.12 -0.07 7.11
N ASN A 242 12.80 -1.11 7.88
CA ASN A 242 12.10 -2.29 7.37
C ASN A 242 10.60 -2.03 7.19
N TYR A 243 9.85 -3.04 6.71
CA TYR A 243 8.42 -2.90 6.47
C TYR A 243 7.63 -2.60 7.75
N SER A 244 7.95 -3.27 8.87
CA SER A 244 7.29 -3.02 10.16
C SER A 244 7.50 -1.58 10.63
N GLU A 245 8.72 -1.04 10.54
CA GLU A 245 9.00 0.33 10.94
C GLU A 245 8.19 1.34 10.11
N SER A 246 8.06 1.09 8.80
CA SER A 246 7.23 1.92 7.92
C SER A 246 5.75 1.83 8.29
N PHE A 247 5.23 0.62 8.49
CA PHE A 247 3.85 0.38 8.88
C PHE A 247 3.51 1.08 10.21
N GLU A 248 4.32 0.83 11.25
CA GLU A 248 4.10 1.38 12.60
C GLU A 248 4.17 2.91 12.61
N ARG A 249 5.07 3.49 11.82
CA ARG A 249 5.24 4.95 11.74
C ARG A 249 4.05 5.66 11.09
N HIS A 250 3.41 5.03 10.11
CA HIS A 250 2.40 5.70 9.28
C HIS A 250 0.96 5.35 9.65
N ILE A 251 0.67 4.09 9.93
CA ILE A 251 -0.71 3.61 10.11
C ILE A 251 -0.88 2.68 11.31
N GLY A 252 0.20 2.31 11.97
CA GLY A 252 0.21 1.32 13.04
C GLY A 252 -0.59 1.70 14.30
N PRO A 253 -0.67 0.78 15.26
CA PRO A 253 -1.50 0.94 16.48
C PRO A 253 -1.20 2.17 17.32
N ASN A 254 0.03 2.69 17.21
CA ASN A 254 0.47 3.87 17.97
C ASN A 254 0.25 5.19 17.22
N THR A 255 -0.39 5.17 16.07
CA THR A 255 -0.78 6.35 15.29
C THR A 255 -2.27 6.68 15.53
N PRO A 256 -2.74 7.89 15.18
CA PRO A 256 -4.17 8.21 15.22
C PRO A 256 -5.03 7.29 14.34
N ILE A 257 -4.46 6.67 13.32
CA ILE A 257 -5.15 5.74 12.40
C ILE A 257 -5.41 4.40 13.07
N ASN A 258 -4.48 3.91 13.89
CA ASN A 258 -4.59 2.75 14.77
C ASN A 258 -5.00 1.46 14.05
N ILE A 259 -4.28 1.10 12.97
CA ILE A 259 -4.51 -0.15 12.24
C ILE A 259 -3.60 -1.25 12.79
N GLN A 260 -4.19 -2.44 13.00
CA GLN A 260 -3.46 -3.66 13.33
C GLN A 260 -2.89 -4.30 12.07
N ARG A 261 -1.77 -5.01 12.19
CA ARG A 261 -1.09 -5.65 11.05
C ARG A 261 -2.01 -6.60 10.26
N GLY A 262 -2.76 -7.46 10.94
CA GLY A 262 -3.66 -8.41 10.29
C GLY A 262 -2.96 -9.20 9.15
N LEU A 263 -3.54 -9.18 7.95
CA LEU A 263 -2.95 -9.80 6.77
C LEU A 263 -1.57 -9.21 6.39
N ASN A 264 -1.29 -7.99 6.80
CA ASN A 264 -0.02 -7.30 6.56
C ASN A 264 1.08 -7.67 7.56
N ALA A 265 0.88 -8.63 8.44
CA ALA A 265 1.93 -9.26 9.21
C ALA A 265 2.73 -10.25 8.34
N LEU A 266 3.94 -10.60 8.77
CA LEU A 266 4.74 -11.63 8.12
C LEU A 266 4.01 -12.99 8.18
N TYR A 267 4.27 -13.85 7.20
CA TYR A 267 3.68 -15.20 7.13
C TYR A 267 3.94 -16.03 8.42
N LYS A 268 5.09 -15.85 9.04
CA LYS A 268 5.45 -16.53 10.31
C LYS A 268 4.68 -15.99 11.53
N ASP A 269 4.11 -14.80 11.41
CA ASP A 269 3.38 -14.12 12.47
C ASP A 269 1.86 -14.09 12.22
N GLY A 270 1.38 -14.95 11.30
CA GLY A 270 -0.04 -15.14 11.00
C GLY A 270 -0.60 -14.25 9.90
N GLY A 271 0.23 -13.45 9.24
CA GLY A 271 -0.14 -12.66 8.06
C GLY A 271 0.17 -13.39 6.75
N ILE A 272 0.25 -12.63 5.66
CA ILE A 272 0.57 -13.14 4.32
C ILE A 272 1.70 -12.40 3.62
N LEU A 273 2.41 -11.49 4.31
CA LEU A 273 3.62 -10.90 3.77
C LEU A 273 4.71 -11.97 3.67
N TYR A 274 5.20 -12.15 2.45
CA TYR A 274 6.14 -13.19 2.11
C TYR A 274 7.08 -12.69 1.00
N ALA A 275 8.36 -12.51 1.31
CA ALA A 275 9.36 -12.12 0.32
C ALA A 275 10.04 -13.35 -0.28
N PRO A 276 10.39 -13.33 -1.59
CA PRO A 276 11.23 -14.37 -2.17
C PRO A 276 12.61 -14.42 -1.51
N PRO A 277 13.27 -15.61 -1.46
CA PRO A 277 14.60 -15.74 -0.89
C PRO A 277 15.64 -14.84 -1.58
N PHE A 278 16.47 -14.19 -0.80
CA PHE A 278 17.55 -13.33 -1.29
C PHE A 278 18.83 -14.17 -1.60
N ARG A 279 18.88 -14.72 -2.83
CA ARG A 279 19.95 -15.62 -3.28
C ARG A 279 20.35 -15.38 -4.72
#